data_93b39edc32ec4ee7624f6a50fb872d14
#
_entry.id   93b39edc32ec4ee7624f6a50fb872d14
#
_cell.length_a   1.000
_cell.length_b   1.000
_cell.length_c   1.000
_cell.angle_alpha   90.00
_cell.angle_beta   90.00
_cell.angle_gamma   90.00
#
_symmetry.space_group_name_H-M   'P 1'
#
loop_
_entity.id
_entity.type
_entity.pdbx_description
1 polymer ?
#
loop_
_entity_poly.entity_id
_entity_poly.type
_entity_poly.pdbx_seq_one_letter_code
_entity_poly.pdbx_strand_id
1 'polypeptide(L)' 'MSTAQRQARLEARLAPDVHEILKRAAEIEGRSLTDFVVAAASAAARQTIAQTEVLQLSRESAQHFASLLCEP' A
#
# COMPACT_ATOMS: atom_id res chain seq x y z
N MET A 1 21.22 -9.77 -2.04
CA MET A 1 20.39 -9.03 -2.53
C MET A 1 20.38 -8.70 -3.92
N SER A 2 20.64 -9.56 -4.75
CA SER A 2 20.70 -9.24 -6.12
C SER A 2 19.42 -8.70 -6.66
N THR A 3 18.32 -9.21 -6.20
CA THR A 3 17.07 -8.72 -6.71
C THR A 3 16.83 -7.30 -6.35
N ALA A 4 17.36 -6.89 -5.23
CA ALA A 4 17.16 -5.52 -4.83
C ALA A 4 17.88 -4.58 -5.74
N GLN A 5 18.85 -5.06 -6.46
CA GLN A 5 19.59 -4.20 -7.31
C GLN A 5 18.94 -3.98 -8.64
N ARG A 6 17.98 -4.80 -8.99
CA ARG A 6 17.25 -4.58 -10.22
C ARG A 6 16.10 -3.68 -9.93
N GLN A 7 16.17 -2.49 -10.42
CA GLN A 7 15.10 -1.55 -10.20
C GLN A 7 14.05 -1.71 -11.27
N ALA A 8 12.83 -1.93 -10.84
CA ALA A 8 11.71 -1.97 -11.75
C ALA A 8 11.32 -0.53 -12.10
N ARG A 9 10.72 -0.35 -13.25
CA ARG A 9 10.31 0.94 -13.71
C ARG A 9 8.81 1.08 -13.58
N LEU A 10 8.39 2.23 -13.09
CA LEU A 10 6.98 2.56 -13.01
C LEU A 10 6.76 3.89 -13.69
N GLU A 11 5.87 3.91 -14.64
CA GLU A 11 5.52 5.14 -15.31
C GLU A 11 4.04 5.39 -15.14
N ALA A 12 3.69 6.62 -14.85
CA ALA A 12 2.30 6.98 -14.66
C ALA A 12 2.05 8.35 -15.23
N ARG A 13 0.88 8.52 -15.82
CA ARG A 13 0.46 9.82 -16.28
C ARG A 13 -0.47 10.41 -15.25
N LEU A 14 -0.20 11.65 -14.88
CA LEU A 14 -0.98 12.33 -13.87
C LEU A 14 -1.72 13.50 -14.49
N ALA A 15 -2.93 13.73 -14.02
CA ALA A 15 -3.62 14.93 -14.36
C ALA A 15 -2.86 16.11 -13.79
N PRO A 16 -2.89 17.28 -14.47
CA PRO A 16 -2.11 18.41 -14.00
C PRO A 16 -2.41 18.83 -12.57
N ASP A 17 -3.67 18.77 -12.17
CA ASP A 17 -4.03 19.14 -10.81
C ASP A 17 -3.48 18.15 -9.79
N VAL A 18 -3.50 16.87 -10.10
CA VAL A 18 -2.93 15.86 -9.21
C VAL A 18 -1.43 16.05 -9.09
N HIS A 19 -0.78 16.33 -10.22
CA HIS A 19 0.66 16.57 -10.23
C HIS A 19 1.02 17.74 -9.33
N GLU A 20 0.24 18.82 -9.40
CA GLU A 20 0.48 19.99 -8.57
C GLU A 20 0.32 19.68 -7.08
N ILE A 21 -0.70 18.92 -6.73
CA ILE A 21 -0.94 18.55 -5.35
C ILE A 21 0.23 17.74 -4.81
N LEU A 22 0.70 16.78 -5.58
CA LEU A 22 1.80 15.94 -5.16
C LEU A 22 3.09 16.72 -5.05
N LYS A 23 3.32 17.63 -5.99
CA LYS A 23 4.50 18.46 -5.96
C LYS A 23 4.52 19.34 -4.72
N ARG A 24 3.38 19.91 -4.40
CA ARG A 24 3.29 20.77 -3.23
C ARG A 24 3.54 19.99 -1.94
N ALA A 25 2.95 18.80 -1.85
CA ALA A 25 3.16 17.96 -0.68
C ALA A 25 4.61 17.56 -0.53
N ALA A 26 5.27 17.25 -1.64
CA ALA A 26 6.68 16.90 -1.60
C ALA A 26 7.52 18.06 -1.09
N GLU A 27 7.21 19.27 -1.54
CA GLU A 27 7.91 20.47 -1.10
C GLU A 27 7.73 20.70 0.38
N ILE A 28 6.52 20.51 0.88
CA ILE A 28 6.25 20.68 2.30
C ILE A 28 7.08 19.71 3.13
N GLU A 29 7.25 18.49 2.64
CA GLU A 29 8.04 17.49 3.34
C GLU A 29 9.52 17.58 3.07
N GLY A 30 9.94 18.47 2.19
CA GLY A 30 11.34 18.60 1.86
C GLY A 30 11.89 17.43 1.06
N ARG A 31 11.06 16.81 0.24
CA ARG A 31 11.46 15.69 -0.59
C ARG A 31 11.28 16.01 -2.05
N SER A 32 11.95 15.25 -2.89
CA SER A 32 11.69 15.35 -4.31
C SER A 32 10.32 14.75 -4.60
N LEU A 33 9.74 15.11 -5.74
CA LEU A 33 8.46 14.57 -6.13
C LEU A 33 8.51 13.04 -6.23
N THR A 34 9.55 12.53 -6.85
CA THR A 34 9.70 11.09 -7.00
C THR A 34 9.79 10.39 -5.64
N ASP A 35 10.61 10.93 -4.75
CA ASP A 35 10.76 10.35 -3.42
C ASP A 35 9.46 10.37 -2.65
N PHE A 36 8.72 11.48 -2.74
CA PHE A 36 7.45 11.59 -2.06
C PHE A 36 6.46 10.56 -2.58
N VAL A 37 6.35 10.44 -3.90
CA VAL A 37 5.39 9.53 -4.52
C VAL A 37 5.74 8.09 -4.19
N VAL A 38 7.01 7.73 -4.27
CA VAL A 38 7.43 6.37 -3.98
C VAL A 38 7.15 6.02 -2.52
N ALA A 39 7.48 6.92 -1.61
CA ALA A 39 7.24 6.68 -0.19
C ALA A 39 5.75 6.56 0.10
N ALA A 40 4.95 7.45 -0.47
CA ALA A 40 3.52 7.44 -0.25
C ALA A 40 2.88 6.17 -0.83
N ALA A 41 3.27 5.81 -2.03
CA ALA A 41 2.72 4.62 -2.66
C ALA A 41 3.13 3.36 -1.92
N SER A 42 4.37 3.30 -1.45
CA SER A 42 4.85 2.14 -0.69
C SER A 42 4.08 1.99 0.61
N ALA A 43 3.86 3.09 1.31
CA ALA A 43 3.10 3.06 2.56
C ALA A 43 1.67 2.63 2.31
N ALA A 44 1.05 3.18 1.27
CA ALA A 44 -0.32 2.82 0.93
C ALA A 44 -0.44 1.35 0.54
N ALA A 45 0.54 0.85 -0.20
CA ALA A 45 0.54 -0.54 -0.63
C ALA A 45 0.65 -1.48 0.56
N ARG A 46 1.56 -1.18 1.48
CA ARG A 46 1.72 -1.99 2.68
C ARG A 46 0.46 -2.01 3.51
N GLN A 47 -0.18 -0.86 3.62
CA GLN A 47 -1.42 -0.78 4.37
C GLN A 47 -2.52 -1.59 3.73
N THR A 48 -2.62 -1.53 2.42
CA THR A 48 -3.62 -2.29 1.68
C THR A 48 -3.41 -3.79 1.87
N ILE A 49 -2.17 -4.22 1.76
CA ILE A 49 -1.85 -5.64 1.91
C ILE A 49 -2.16 -6.10 3.35
N ALA A 50 -1.78 -5.29 4.32
CA ALA A 50 -2.02 -5.62 5.72
C ALA A 50 -3.51 -5.73 6.01
N GLN A 51 -4.30 -4.81 5.47
CA GLN A 51 -5.74 -4.85 5.67
C GLN A 51 -6.36 -6.08 5.04
N THR A 52 -5.88 -6.45 3.87
CA THR A 52 -6.38 -7.64 3.20
C THR A 52 -6.06 -8.89 3.99
N GLU A 53 -4.83 -8.98 4.50
CA GLU A 53 -4.43 -10.12 5.29
C GLU A 53 -5.20 -10.22 6.59
N VAL A 54 -5.43 -9.10 7.24
CA VAL A 54 -6.20 -9.07 8.48
C VAL A 54 -7.63 -9.52 8.23
N LEU A 55 -8.25 -9.03 7.17
CA LEU A 55 -9.59 -9.44 6.83
C LEU A 55 -9.67 -10.94 6.53
N GLN A 56 -8.69 -11.45 5.84
CA GLN A 56 -8.65 -12.84 5.50
C GLN A 56 -8.52 -13.71 6.75
N LEU A 57 -7.63 -13.32 7.67
CA LEU A 57 -7.47 -14.03 8.92
C LEU A 57 -8.73 -13.95 9.76
N SER A 58 -9.37 -12.81 9.81
CA SER A 58 -10.60 -12.65 10.56
C SER A 58 -11.70 -13.56 10.03
N ARG A 59 -11.78 -13.65 8.71
CA ARG A 59 -12.76 -14.50 8.08
C ARG A 59 -12.51 -15.95 8.41
N GLU A 60 -11.27 -16.37 8.33
CA GLU A 60 -10.91 -17.74 8.67
C GLU A 60 -11.18 -18.05 10.13
N SER A 61 -10.85 -17.12 11.01
CA SER A 61 -11.10 -17.28 12.43
C SER A 61 -12.59 -17.38 12.71
N ALA A 62 -13.37 -16.53 12.07
CA ALA A 62 -14.82 -16.55 12.27
C ALA A 62 -15.41 -17.88 11.81
N GLN A 63 -14.94 -18.38 10.68
CA GLN A 63 -15.42 -19.65 10.19
C GLN A 63 -15.04 -20.79 11.12
N HIS A 64 -13.84 -20.73 11.64
CA HIS A 64 -13.37 -21.74 12.56
C HIS A 64 -14.20 -21.74 13.84
N PHE A 65 -14.46 -20.58 14.37
CA PHE A 65 -15.27 -20.45 15.56
C PHE A 65 -16.69 -20.93 15.31
N ALA A 66 -17.25 -20.55 14.19
CA ALA A 66 -18.60 -20.97 13.86
C ALA A 66 -18.68 -22.49 13.76
N SER A 67 -17.66 -23.09 13.18
CA SER A 67 -17.63 -24.53 13.05
C SER A 67 -17.56 -25.19 14.42
N LEU A 68 -16.72 -24.64 15.31
CA LEU A 68 -16.62 -25.22 16.65
C LEU A 68 -17.89 -25.06 17.45
N LEU A 69 -18.53 -23.92 17.30
CA LEU A 69 -19.75 -23.66 18.05
C LEU A 69 -20.95 -24.44 17.52
N CYS A 70 -20.95 -24.67 16.22
CA CYS A 70 -22.08 -25.37 15.61
C CYS A 70 -21.96 -26.88 15.68
N GLU A 71 -20.79 -27.37 16.01
CA GLU A 71 -20.65 -28.80 16.09
C GLU A 71 -21.30 -29.36 17.32
N PRO A 72 -22.08 -30.40 17.19
CA PRO A 72 -22.77 -31.00 18.33
C PRO A 72 -21.82 -31.72 19.28
#